data_be19972326c8fa158e06bdc78dd5b077
#
_entry.id   be19972326c8fa158e06bdc78dd5b077
#
_cell.length_a   1.000
_cell.length_b   1.000
_cell.length_c   1.000
_cell.angle_alpha   90.00
_cell.angle_beta   90.00
_cell.angle_gamma   90.00
#
_symmetry.space_group_name_H-M   'P 1'
#
loop_
_entity.id
_entity.type
_entity.pdbx_description
1 polymer ?
#
loop_
_entity_poly.entity_id
_entity_poly.type
_entity_poly.pdbx_seq_one_letter_code
_entity_poly.pdbx_strand_id
1 'polypeptide(L)'
;IRRQRQMCIRDRSKKCLDTPFDIHCGGVDLTFPHHENEIAQSCSAFKPNSEPENFSKYWFHNGFVTLNGEKMSKSLGNIQLVNDLLKKYNGETIRLSLLSAHYRQPLNWNKDILEQSKKTLLRIKKNLEKIKVKDFKIFDINKNEFYKEFQNSLFDDLNTPKALSIIGKNLNKIKEKNHEDRQKIAHATIEALTLLGLYKESKNDEDFDDNLIKKLINERNEARKLKNFEKADEIRQ
;
A
#
# COMPACT_ATOMS: atom_id res chain seq x y z
N ILE A 1 -6.80 -16.66 -29.24
CA ILE A 1 -7.33 -16.53 -27.85
C ILE A 1 -6.57 -15.44 -27.07
N ARG A 2 -5.21 -15.40 -27.09
CA ARG A 2 -4.43 -14.37 -26.39
C ARG A 2 -4.64 -12.96 -26.97
N ARG A 3 -4.65 -12.82 -28.31
CA ARG A 3 -4.91 -11.55 -29.02
C ARG A 3 -6.30 -11.01 -28.73
N GLN A 4 -7.35 -11.87 -28.70
CA GLN A 4 -8.70 -11.46 -28.38
C GLN A 4 -8.85 -10.94 -26.95
N ARG A 5 -8.14 -11.52 -25.95
CA ARG A 5 -8.15 -10.98 -24.58
C ARG A 5 -7.54 -9.59 -24.49
N GLN A 6 -6.43 -9.33 -25.18
CA GLN A 6 -5.81 -8.01 -25.21
C GLN A 6 -6.75 -6.96 -25.82
N MET A 7 -7.43 -7.29 -26.92
CA MET A 7 -8.44 -6.41 -27.49
C MET A 7 -9.58 -6.12 -26.52
N CYS A 8 -10.11 -7.12 -25.81
CA CYS A 8 -11.16 -6.91 -24.80
C CYS A 8 -10.71 -6.06 -23.62
N ILE A 9 -9.44 -6.17 -23.17
CA ILE A 9 -8.88 -5.34 -22.11
C ILE A 9 -8.76 -3.89 -22.59
N ARG A 10 -8.21 -3.66 -23.76
CA ARG A 10 -8.09 -2.34 -24.40
C ARG A 10 -9.45 -1.65 -24.54
N ASP A 11 -10.44 -2.35 -25.12
CA ASP A 11 -11.77 -1.79 -25.35
C ASP A 11 -12.47 -1.46 -24.03
N ARG A 12 -12.26 -2.27 -22.99
CA ARG A 12 -12.78 -2.01 -21.65
C ARG A 12 -12.10 -0.79 -21.02
N SER A 13 -10.80 -0.69 -21.11
CA SER A 13 -10.04 0.45 -20.60
C SER A 13 -10.50 1.75 -21.28
N LYS A 14 -10.63 1.74 -22.61
CA LYS A 14 -11.17 2.90 -23.36
C LYS A 14 -12.57 3.25 -22.91
N LYS A 15 -13.46 2.26 -22.75
CA LYS A 15 -14.86 2.48 -22.37
C LYS A 15 -15.01 3.05 -20.95
N CYS A 16 -14.17 2.61 -20.01
CA CYS A 16 -14.30 2.94 -18.59
C CYS A 16 -13.49 4.17 -18.18
N LEU A 17 -12.34 4.41 -18.81
CA LEU A 17 -11.38 5.44 -18.41
C LEU A 17 -11.15 6.51 -19.46
N ASP A 18 -11.53 6.23 -20.73
CA ASP A 18 -11.17 7.01 -21.91
C ASP A 18 -9.64 7.07 -22.14
N THR A 19 -9.17 7.83 -23.13
CA THR A 19 -7.76 8.05 -23.45
C THR A 19 -7.52 9.55 -23.71
N PRO A 20 -6.38 10.11 -23.27
CA PRO A 20 -5.27 9.46 -22.56
C PRO A 20 -5.60 9.13 -21.09
N PHE A 21 -5.09 8.02 -20.60
CA PHE A 21 -5.12 7.72 -19.15
C PHE A 21 -4.25 8.69 -18.39
N ASP A 22 -4.55 8.92 -17.12
CA ASP A 22 -3.65 9.69 -16.28
C ASP A 22 -2.37 8.90 -15.99
N ILE A 23 -2.48 7.64 -15.54
CA ILE A 23 -1.34 6.80 -15.20
C ILE A 23 -1.56 5.39 -15.73
N HIS A 24 -0.56 4.85 -16.43
CA HIS A 24 -0.48 3.43 -16.80
C HIS A 24 0.69 2.76 -16.10
N CYS A 25 0.40 1.64 -15.42
CA CYS A 25 1.36 0.99 -14.55
C CYS A 25 1.65 -0.45 -14.97
N GLY A 26 2.86 -0.94 -14.61
CA GLY A 26 3.20 -2.34 -14.77
C GLY A 26 4.58 -2.69 -14.25
N GLY A 27 4.98 -3.95 -14.35
CA GLY A 27 6.35 -4.35 -14.12
C GLY A 27 7.26 -3.88 -15.24
N VAL A 28 8.53 -3.68 -14.96
CA VAL A 28 9.52 -3.26 -15.96
C VAL A 28 9.62 -4.22 -17.15
N ASP A 29 9.28 -5.50 -16.95
CA ASP A 29 9.24 -6.53 -18.00
C ASP A 29 8.08 -6.37 -18.98
N LEU A 30 7.07 -5.60 -18.62
CA LEU A 30 5.93 -5.32 -19.49
C LEU A 30 6.20 -4.15 -20.44
N THR A 31 7.26 -3.38 -20.25
CA THR A 31 7.60 -2.24 -21.12
C THR A 31 7.66 -2.70 -22.57
N PHE A 32 8.37 -3.81 -22.83
CA PHE A 32 8.45 -4.42 -24.15
C PHE A 32 8.26 -5.94 -24.05
N PRO A 33 7.44 -6.54 -24.93
CA PRO A 33 6.65 -5.92 -26.00
C PRO A 33 5.22 -5.51 -25.61
N HIS A 34 4.80 -5.68 -24.33
CA HIS A 34 3.40 -5.61 -23.94
C HIS A 34 2.83 -4.18 -24.03
N HIS A 35 3.43 -3.22 -23.33
CA HIS A 35 2.98 -1.82 -23.35
C HIS A 35 3.14 -1.17 -24.71
N GLU A 36 4.22 -1.47 -25.44
CA GLU A 36 4.40 -0.99 -26.82
C GLU A 36 3.28 -1.48 -27.74
N ASN A 37 2.86 -2.75 -27.58
CA ASN A 37 1.71 -3.28 -28.32
C ASN A 37 0.39 -2.64 -27.91
N GLU A 38 0.21 -2.30 -26.63
CA GLU A 38 -0.99 -1.60 -26.15
C GLU A 38 -1.10 -0.18 -26.74
N ILE A 39 0.02 0.55 -26.76
CA ILE A 39 0.10 1.87 -27.41
C ILE A 39 -0.26 1.74 -28.88
N ALA A 40 0.45 0.87 -29.61
CA ALA A 40 0.24 0.68 -31.04
C ALA A 40 -1.21 0.32 -31.37
N GLN A 41 -1.81 -0.62 -30.62
CA GLN A 41 -3.19 -1.05 -30.83
C GLN A 41 -4.21 0.08 -30.52
N SER A 42 -3.99 0.82 -29.44
CA SER A 42 -4.92 1.87 -29.01
C SER A 42 -4.85 3.08 -29.92
N CYS A 43 -3.65 3.54 -30.24
CA CYS A 43 -3.46 4.69 -31.15
C CYS A 43 -3.99 4.38 -32.54
N SER A 44 -3.72 3.18 -33.08
CA SER A 44 -4.22 2.78 -34.39
C SER A 44 -5.74 2.64 -34.44
N ALA A 45 -6.35 2.17 -33.36
CA ALA A 45 -7.80 1.90 -33.34
C ALA A 45 -8.65 3.15 -33.06
N PHE A 46 -8.19 4.05 -32.18
CA PHE A 46 -9.03 5.14 -31.68
C PHE A 46 -8.61 6.52 -32.17
N LYS A 47 -7.33 6.70 -32.47
CA LYS A 47 -6.77 7.97 -32.98
C LYS A 47 -5.66 7.66 -33.97
N PRO A 48 -5.99 7.31 -35.22
CA PRO A 48 -4.98 7.10 -36.27
C PRO A 48 -4.02 8.30 -36.36
N ASN A 49 -2.73 8.03 -36.45
CA ASN A 49 -1.65 9.03 -36.46
C ASN A 49 -1.48 9.81 -35.15
N SER A 50 -1.93 9.27 -34.02
CA SER A 50 -1.69 9.88 -32.71
C SER A 50 -0.34 9.43 -32.11
N GLU A 51 0.26 10.35 -31.36
CA GLU A 51 1.48 10.09 -30.62
C GLU A 51 1.26 9.18 -29.39
N PRO A 52 2.30 8.49 -28.88
CA PRO A 52 2.19 7.63 -27.71
C PRO A 52 1.61 8.30 -26.46
N GLU A 53 1.80 9.61 -26.31
CA GLU A 53 1.26 10.44 -25.22
C GLU A 53 -0.28 10.46 -25.22
N ASN A 54 -0.90 10.17 -26.35
CA ASN A 54 -2.36 10.04 -26.44
C ASN A 54 -2.89 8.73 -25.82
N PHE A 55 -2.03 7.82 -25.41
CA PHE A 55 -2.41 6.60 -24.68
C PHE A 55 -2.39 6.82 -23.16
N SER A 56 -1.26 7.31 -22.61
CA SER A 56 -1.12 7.62 -21.18
C SER A 56 -0.22 8.83 -20.95
N LYS A 57 -0.61 9.69 -19.99
CA LYS A 57 0.17 10.88 -19.60
C LYS A 57 1.44 10.48 -18.82
N TYR A 58 1.32 9.50 -17.93
CA TYR A 58 2.39 9.04 -17.07
C TYR A 58 2.52 7.51 -17.12
N TRP A 59 3.76 7.04 -17.09
CA TRP A 59 4.11 5.63 -17.04
C TRP A 59 4.79 5.31 -15.72
N PHE A 60 4.31 4.26 -15.05
CA PHE A 60 4.86 3.81 -13.79
C PHE A 60 5.30 2.36 -13.89
N HIS A 61 6.63 2.11 -13.88
CA HIS A 61 7.19 0.77 -13.97
C HIS A 61 7.92 0.41 -12.69
N ASN A 62 7.50 -0.66 -12.03
CA ASN A 62 8.16 -1.18 -10.85
C ASN A 62 9.17 -2.26 -11.19
N GLY A 63 10.22 -2.36 -10.36
CA GLY A 63 11.20 -3.43 -10.40
C GLY A 63 10.61 -4.79 -10.03
N PHE A 64 11.40 -5.83 -10.18
CA PHE A 64 11.00 -7.20 -9.87
C PHE A 64 10.97 -7.44 -8.36
N VAL A 65 10.06 -8.32 -7.94
CA VAL A 65 10.14 -8.96 -6.62
C VAL A 65 10.66 -10.38 -6.83
N THR A 66 11.82 -10.66 -6.22
CA THR A 66 12.42 -11.99 -6.20
C THR A 66 12.17 -12.65 -4.85
N LEU A 67 12.13 -13.96 -4.78
CA LEU A 67 12.03 -14.72 -3.54
C LEU A 67 13.37 -15.41 -3.27
N ASN A 68 14.07 -15.01 -2.20
CA ASN A 68 15.41 -15.52 -1.88
C ASN A 68 16.41 -15.40 -3.05
N GLY A 69 16.30 -14.32 -3.84
CA GLY A 69 17.15 -14.09 -5.02
C GLY A 69 16.65 -14.71 -6.32
N GLU A 70 15.65 -15.59 -6.28
CA GLU A 70 15.09 -16.26 -7.44
C GLU A 70 13.82 -15.56 -7.95
N LYS A 71 13.57 -15.58 -9.25
CA LYS A 71 12.36 -15.03 -9.84
C LYS A 71 11.15 -15.82 -9.39
N MET A 72 10.12 -15.13 -8.84
CA MET A 72 8.84 -15.77 -8.55
C MET A 72 8.15 -16.20 -9.84
N SER A 73 7.74 -17.46 -9.92
CA SER A 73 6.96 -17.97 -11.04
C SER A 73 6.01 -19.09 -10.62
N LYS A 74 4.90 -19.22 -11.35
CA LYS A 74 3.93 -20.31 -11.11
C LYS A 74 4.53 -21.68 -11.37
N SER A 75 5.42 -21.80 -12.35
CA SER A 75 6.09 -23.05 -12.71
C SER A 75 7.05 -23.54 -11.64
N LEU A 76 7.67 -22.64 -10.88
CA LEU A 76 8.55 -22.98 -9.75
C LEU A 76 7.78 -23.22 -8.45
N GLY A 77 6.48 -22.94 -8.41
CA GLY A 77 5.67 -23.09 -7.19
C GLY A 77 6.07 -22.19 -6.02
N ASN A 78 6.91 -21.18 -6.26
CA ASN A 78 7.49 -20.31 -5.25
C ASN A 78 6.72 -18.98 -5.08
N ILE A 79 5.46 -18.92 -5.52
CA ILE A 79 4.62 -17.72 -5.35
C ILE A 79 4.17 -17.61 -3.91
N GLN A 80 4.39 -16.46 -3.31
CA GLN A 80 3.93 -16.12 -1.98
C GLN A 80 2.71 -15.20 -2.05
N LEU A 81 1.57 -15.67 -1.56
CA LEU A 81 0.34 -14.90 -1.55
C LEU A 81 0.29 -13.96 -0.35
N VAL A 82 -0.17 -12.73 -0.54
CA VAL A 82 -0.37 -11.74 0.54
C VAL A 82 -1.32 -12.29 1.61
N ASN A 83 -2.37 -13.02 1.21
CA ASN A 83 -3.32 -13.64 2.14
C ASN A 83 -2.65 -14.64 3.10
N ASP A 84 -1.62 -15.36 2.65
CA ASP A 84 -0.87 -16.29 3.51
C ASP A 84 0.13 -15.56 4.41
N LEU A 85 0.68 -14.45 3.95
CA LEU A 85 1.51 -13.56 4.77
C LEU A 85 0.70 -12.91 5.90
N LEU A 86 -0.54 -12.47 5.62
CA LEU A 86 -1.43 -11.86 6.60
C LEU A 86 -1.81 -12.79 7.76
N LYS A 87 -1.71 -14.12 7.58
CA LYS A 87 -1.88 -15.09 8.67
C LYS A 87 -0.73 -15.05 9.70
N LYS A 88 0.45 -14.50 9.32
CA LYS A 88 1.68 -14.50 10.13
C LYS A 88 2.16 -13.10 10.51
N TYR A 89 1.88 -12.12 9.67
CA TYR A 89 2.34 -10.74 9.81
C TYR A 89 1.17 -9.78 9.64
N ASN A 90 1.19 -8.66 10.35
CA ASN A 90 0.22 -7.59 10.12
C ASN A 90 0.49 -6.87 8.79
N GLY A 91 -0.53 -6.22 8.23
CA GLY A 91 -0.45 -5.54 6.94
C GLY A 91 0.60 -4.44 6.90
N GLU A 92 0.80 -3.72 8.02
CA GLU A 92 1.81 -2.66 8.15
C GLU A 92 3.23 -3.21 8.02
N THR A 93 3.50 -4.42 8.56
CA THR A 93 4.81 -5.09 8.41
C THR A 93 5.08 -5.44 6.95
N ILE A 94 4.09 -6.03 6.27
CA ILE A 94 4.19 -6.37 4.84
C ILE A 94 4.41 -5.10 4.02
N ARG A 95 3.65 -4.03 4.31
CA ARG A 95 3.79 -2.74 3.64
C ARG A 95 5.16 -2.11 3.84
N LEU A 96 5.66 -2.08 5.09
CA LEU A 96 7.00 -1.55 5.36
C LEU A 96 8.09 -2.35 4.63
N SER A 97 7.94 -3.68 4.54
CA SER A 97 8.88 -4.52 3.79
C SER A 97 8.91 -4.17 2.30
N LEU A 98 7.75 -3.87 1.70
CA LEU A 98 7.67 -3.40 0.31
C LEU A 98 8.26 -2.00 0.14
N LEU A 99 8.00 -1.08 1.06
CA LEU A 99 8.49 0.30 1.03
C LEU A 99 9.99 0.44 1.35
N SER A 100 10.63 -0.63 1.83
CA SER A 100 12.06 -0.60 2.21
C SER A 100 13.00 -0.50 1.00
N ALA A 101 12.55 -0.86 -0.19
CA ALA A 101 13.24 -0.65 -1.45
C ALA A 101 12.55 0.42 -2.29
N HIS A 102 13.32 1.11 -3.13
CA HIS A 102 12.75 2.00 -4.14
C HIS A 102 11.95 1.18 -5.16
N TYR A 103 10.76 1.64 -5.58
CA TYR A 103 9.89 0.85 -6.44
C TYR A 103 10.51 0.44 -7.78
N ARG A 104 11.48 1.22 -8.31
CA ARG A 104 12.23 0.88 -9.53
C ARG A 104 13.31 -0.19 -9.32
N GLN A 105 13.69 -0.44 -8.05
CA GLN A 105 14.76 -1.40 -7.73
C GLN A 105 14.19 -2.80 -7.50
N PRO A 106 14.95 -3.85 -7.84
CA PRO A 106 14.57 -5.20 -7.44
C PRO A 106 14.46 -5.32 -5.92
N LEU A 107 13.39 -5.95 -5.47
CA LEU A 107 13.17 -6.27 -4.05
C LEU A 107 13.38 -7.77 -3.84
N ASN A 108 14.40 -8.15 -3.09
CA ASN A 108 14.60 -9.53 -2.67
C ASN A 108 13.73 -9.84 -1.45
N TRP A 109 12.58 -10.44 -1.70
CA TRP A 109 11.63 -10.81 -0.67
C TRP A 109 12.11 -12.06 0.07
N ASN A 110 12.26 -11.98 1.38
CA ASN A 110 12.63 -13.08 2.24
C ASN A 110 12.06 -12.89 3.65
N LYS A 111 12.27 -13.90 4.51
CA LYS A 111 11.80 -13.83 5.90
C LYS A 111 12.51 -12.74 6.69
N ASP A 112 13.77 -12.48 6.41
CA ASP A 112 14.58 -11.52 7.17
C ASP A 112 14.07 -10.10 7.01
N ILE A 113 13.67 -9.69 5.79
CA ILE A 113 13.10 -8.35 5.54
C ILE A 113 11.78 -8.16 6.31
N LEU A 114 10.95 -9.22 6.43
CA LEU A 114 9.71 -9.19 7.20
C LEU A 114 9.99 -9.05 8.70
N GLU A 115 10.91 -9.85 9.25
CA GLU A 115 11.27 -9.78 10.67
C GLU A 115 11.95 -8.45 11.02
N GLN A 116 12.80 -7.92 10.14
CA GLN A 116 13.41 -6.60 10.32
C GLN A 116 12.36 -5.49 10.30
N SER A 117 11.42 -5.53 9.35
CA SER A 117 10.32 -4.58 9.27
C SER A 117 9.42 -4.64 10.51
N LYS A 118 9.10 -5.84 10.99
CA LYS A 118 8.33 -6.04 12.23
C LYS A 118 9.05 -5.42 13.44
N LYS A 119 10.35 -5.68 13.60
CA LYS A 119 11.17 -5.09 14.69
C LYS A 119 11.20 -3.56 14.59
N THR A 120 11.33 -3.02 13.38
CA THR A 120 11.37 -1.58 13.13
C THR A 120 10.04 -0.94 13.51
N LEU A 121 8.90 -1.47 13.09
CA LEU A 121 7.57 -0.97 13.46
C LEU A 121 7.32 -1.03 14.97
N LEU A 122 7.68 -2.14 15.61
CA LEU A 122 7.56 -2.27 17.06
C LEU A 122 8.39 -1.20 17.80
N ARG A 123 9.61 -0.93 17.33
CA ARG A 123 10.48 0.13 17.89
C ARG A 123 9.84 1.51 17.72
N ILE A 124 9.29 1.80 16.55
CA ILE A 124 8.60 3.06 16.25
C ILE A 124 7.40 3.22 17.18
N LYS A 125 6.50 2.25 17.24
CA LYS A 125 5.30 2.26 18.08
C LYS A 125 5.66 2.48 19.56
N LYS A 126 6.62 1.73 20.10
CA LYS A 126 7.10 1.90 21.49
C LYS A 126 7.66 3.30 21.78
N ASN A 127 8.31 3.94 20.81
CA ASN A 127 8.82 5.30 21.00
C ASN A 127 7.69 6.32 21.00
N LEU A 128 6.66 6.15 20.16
CA LEU A 128 5.49 7.03 20.09
C LEU A 128 4.59 6.88 21.32
N GLU A 129 4.33 5.66 21.79
CA GLU A 129 3.53 5.37 22.99
C GLU A 129 4.06 6.06 24.26
N LYS A 130 5.39 6.17 24.40
CA LYS A 130 6.02 6.85 25.54
C LYS A 130 5.72 8.34 25.61
N ILE A 131 5.31 8.96 24.51
CA ILE A 131 5.13 10.40 24.42
C ILE A 131 3.70 10.82 24.81
N LYS A 132 2.74 9.89 24.90
CA LYS A 132 1.33 10.15 25.20
C LYS A 132 0.83 11.40 24.46
N VAL A 133 0.81 11.30 23.15
CA VAL A 133 0.43 12.43 22.30
C VAL A 133 -1.03 12.80 22.58
N LYS A 134 -1.22 13.97 23.22
CA LYS A 134 -2.54 14.51 23.54
C LYS A 134 -2.91 15.61 22.55
N ASP A 135 -4.15 15.60 22.12
CA ASP A 135 -4.84 16.62 21.30
C ASP A 135 -4.02 17.48 20.30
N PHE A 136 -4.16 17.12 19.04
CA PHE A 136 -3.36 17.61 17.90
C PHE A 136 -3.87 18.87 17.22
N LYS A 137 -4.75 19.67 17.82
CA LYS A 137 -5.47 20.73 17.11
C LYS A 137 -4.70 22.00 16.73
N ILE A 138 -3.42 22.12 17.09
CA ILE A 138 -2.74 23.46 17.01
C ILE A 138 -1.45 23.47 16.20
N PHE A 139 -1.04 22.36 15.55
CA PHE A 139 0.23 22.32 14.85
C PHE A 139 0.06 22.28 13.33
N ASP A 140 0.51 23.33 12.64
CA ASP A 140 0.55 23.36 11.18
C ASP A 140 1.71 22.48 10.68
N ILE A 141 1.38 21.26 10.32
CA ILE A 141 2.34 20.25 9.86
C ILE A 141 3.14 20.71 8.64
N ASN A 142 2.54 21.56 7.79
CA ASN A 142 3.20 22.05 6.58
C ASN A 142 4.33 23.02 6.85
N LYS A 143 4.41 23.60 8.06
CA LYS A 143 5.54 24.42 8.51
C LYS A 143 6.66 23.62 9.15
N ASN A 144 6.46 22.33 9.40
CA ASN A 144 7.46 21.46 10.01
C ASN A 144 8.55 21.10 9.00
N GLU A 145 9.81 21.42 9.34
CA GLU A 145 10.96 21.22 8.47
C GLU A 145 11.18 19.72 8.15
N PHE A 146 11.04 18.83 9.16
CA PHE A 146 11.11 17.39 8.96
C PHE A 146 10.04 16.91 7.99
N TYR A 147 8.78 17.38 8.13
CA TYR A 147 7.69 16.95 7.27
C TYR A 147 7.88 17.40 5.82
N LYS A 148 8.42 18.61 5.62
CA LYS A 148 8.82 19.09 4.28
C LYS A 148 9.93 18.23 3.67
N GLU A 149 10.96 17.89 4.44
CA GLU A 149 12.04 17.00 3.96
C GLU A 149 11.51 15.63 3.60
N PHE A 150 10.60 15.09 4.42
CA PHE A 150 9.91 13.84 4.15
C PHE A 150 9.07 13.90 2.86
N GLN A 151 8.24 14.93 2.67
CA GLN A 151 7.45 15.12 1.46
C GLN A 151 8.34 15.29 0.23
N ASN A 152 9.41 16.08 0.31
CA ASN A 152 10.35 16.25 -0.79
C ASN A 152 11.00 14.93 -1.21
N SER A 153 11.22 14.00 -0.27
CA SER A 153 11.73 12.67 -0.64
C SER A 153 10.71 11.84 -1.41
N LEU A 154 9.41 12.04 -1.17
CA LEU A 154 8.36 11.38 -1.94
C LEU A 154 8.10 12.06 -3.29
N PHE A 155 8.31 13.37 -3.39
CA PHE A 155 8.27 14.09 -4.68
C PHE A 155 9.47 13.76 -5.57
N ASP A 156 10.56 13.26 -4.99
CA ASP A 156 11.74 12.76 -5.69
C ASP A 156 11.53 11.28 -6.10
N ASP A 157 10.69 11.07 -7.10
CA ASP A 157 10.37 9.77 -7.69
C ASP A 157 9.93 8.71 -6.65
N LEU A 158 9.09 9.10 -5.68
CA LEU A 158 8.59 8.24 -4.61
C LEU A 158 9.70 7.51 -3.83
N ASN A 159 10.75 8.22 -3.45
CA ASN A 159 11.91 7.66 -2.76
C ASN A 159 11.58 7.25 -1.31
N THR A 160 10.84 6.15 -1.18
CA THR A 160 10.41 5.62 0.12
C THR A 160 11.56 5.22 1.03
N PRO A 161 12.69 4.64 0.57
CA PRO A 161 13.84 4.38 1.44
C PRO A 161 14.39 5.65 2.10
N LYS A 162 14.50 6.76 1.34
CA LYS A 162 14.92 8.06 1.87
C LYS A 162 13.90 8.59 2.87
N ALA A 163 12.61 8.52 2.56
CA ALA A 163 11.53 8.90 3.46
C ALA A 163 11.59 8.15 4.80
N LEU A 164 11.78 6.82 4.76
CA LEU A 164 11.92 5.99 5.96
C LEU A 164 13.19 6.34 6.78
N SER A 165 14.29 6.66 6.10
CA SER A 165 15.52 7.12 6.77
C SER A 165 15.30 8.44 7.51
N ILE A 166 14.58 9.40 6.90
CA ILE A 166 14.21 10.68 7.49
C ILE A 166 13.36 10.47 8.75
N ILE A 167 12.35 9.58 8.68
CA ILE A 167 11.54 9.20 9.84
C ILE A 167 12.41 8.63 10.97
N GLY A 168 13.34 7.73 10.63
CA GLY A 168 14.24 7.13 11.61
C GLY A 168 15.14 8.15 12.30
N LYS A 169 15.70 9.10 11.55
CA LYS A 169 16.51 10.21 12.07
C LYS A 169 15.70 11.11 13.01
N ASN A 170 14.46 11.44 12.63
CA ASN A 170 13.59 12.28 13.43
C ASN A 170 13.23 11.61 14.77
N LEU A 171 12.91 10.33 14.76
CA LEU A 171 12.63 9.56 15.98
C LEU A 171 13.81 9.50 16.95
N ASN A 172 15.04 9.46 16.45
CA ASN A 172 16.22 9.46 17.31
C ASN A 172 16.40 10.78 18.06
N LYS A 173 15.98 11.91 17.48
CA LYS A 173 16.02 13.24 18.11
C LYS A 173 15.06 13.37 19.31
N ILE A 174 14.05 12.50 19.43
CA ILE A 174 13.05 12.57 20.52
C ILE A 174 13.71 12.49 21.91
N LYS A 175 14.78 11.72 22.06
CA LYS A 175 15.42 11.50 23.36
C LYS A 175 16.08 12.73 23.95
N GLU A 176 16.50 13.66 23.10
CA GLU A 176 17.32 14.82 23.45
C GLU A 176 16.51 16.11 23.64
N LYS A 177 15.20 16.07 23.40
CA LYS A 177 14.34 17.26 23.36
C LYS A 177 13.47 17.43 24.60
N ASN A 178 13.03 18.68 24.85
CA ASN A 178 12.04 18.99 25.87
C ASN A 178 10.66 18.38 25.56
N HIS A 179 9.71 18.47 26.46
CA HIS A 179 8.40 17.83 26.33
C HIS A 179 7.62 18.35 25.11
N GLU A 180 7.63 19.66 24.87
CA GLU A 180 6.87 20.28 23.77
C GLU A 180 7.41 19.87 22.40
N ASP A 181 8.73 19.90 22.23
CA ASP A 181 9.38 19.47 20.98
C ASP A 181 9.18 17.98 20.72
N ARG A 182 9.15 17.13 21.77
CA ARG A 182 8.82 15.71 21.63
C ARG A 182 7.42 15.51 21.08
N GLN A 183 6.45 16.29 21.52
CA GLN A 183 5.07 16.24 21.02
C GLN A 183 5.03 16.62 19.53
N LYS A 184 5.69 17.70 19.12
CA LYS A 184 5.77 18.15 17.71
C LYS A 184 6.42 17.08 16.82
N ILE A 185 7.54 16.49 17.29
CA ILE A 185 8.23 15.41 16.57
C ILE A 185 7.34 14.16 16.44
N ALA A 186 6.67 13.76 17.51
CA ALA A 186 5.80 12.60 17.50
C ALA A 186 4.63 12.80 16.54
N HIS A 187 3.96 13.94 16.59
CA HIS A 187 2.89 14.28 15.67
C HIS A 187 3.32 14.21 14.20
N ALA A 188 4.39 14.94 13.85
CA ALA A 188 4.89 14.93 12.49
C ALA A 188 5.30 13.52 12.00
N THR A 189 5.80 12.68 12.92
CA THR A 189 6.12 11.29 12.62
C THR A 189 4.86 10.44 12.39
N ILE A 190 3.82 10.63 13.21
CA ILE A 190 2.54 9.93 13.04
C ILE A 190 1.93 10.27 11.69
N GLU A 191 1.89 11.55 11.32
CA GLU A 191 1.38 12.00 10.03
C GLU A 191 2.15 11.37 8.85
N ALA A 192 3.50 11.37 8.92
CA ALA A 192 4.33 10.74 7.91
C ALA A 192 4.07 9.22 7.80
N LEU A 193 3.91 8.52 8.93
CA LEU A 193 3.60 7.10 8.96
C LEU A 193 2.18 6.80 8.47
N THR A 194 1.21 7.68 8.78
CA THR A 194 -0.17 7.58 8.31
C THR A 194 -0.23 7.73 6.80
N LEU A 195 0.50 8.70 6.22
CA LEU A 195 0.61 8.86 4.78
C LEU A 195 1.19 7.62 4.09
N LEU A 196 2.17 6.96 4.71
CA LEU A 196 2.73 5.70 4.21
C LEU A 196 1.83 4.47 4.50
N GLY A 197 0.73 4.62 5.25
CA GLY A 197 -0.13 3.53 5.69
C GLY A 197 0.55 2.58 6.68
N LEU A 198 1.51 3.08 7.47
CA LEU A 198 2.27 2.33 8.48
C LEU A 198 1.79 2.60 9.91
N TYR A 199 0.92 3.57 10.07
CA TYR A 199 0.24 3.90 11.32
C TYR A 199 -1.25 4.07 11.04
N LYS A 200 -2.05 3.41 11.83
CA LYS A 200 -3.49 3.60 11.87
C LYS A 200 -3.78 4.03 13.30
N GLU A 201 -4.39 5.20 13.48
CA GLU A 201 -4.99 5.50 14.76
C GLU A 201 -5.92 4.33 15.10
N SER A 202 -5.69 3.70 16.25
CA SER A 202 -6.76 2.92 16.85
C SER A 202 -7.87 3.94 17.13
N LYS A 203 -8.80 4.13 16.17
CA LYS A 203 -10.15 4.41 16.63
C LYS A 203 -10.36 3.33 17.66
N ASN A 204 -10.72 3.69 18.88
CA ASN A 204 -11.30 2.72 19.79
C ASN A 204 -12.24 1.93 18.89
N ASP A 205 -11.81 0.72 18.46
CA ASP A 205 -12.74 -0.22 17.91
C ASP A 205 -13.73 -0.25 19.06
N GLU A 206 -14.91 0.35 18.85
CA GLU A 206 -16.06 0.05 19.69
C GLU A 206 -15.96 -1.45 19.75
N ASP A 207 -15.69 -1.98 20.95
CA ASP A 207 -15.41 -3.39 21.15
C ASP A 207 -16.52 -4.16 20.44
N PHE A 208 -16.30 -4.46 19.17
CA PHE A 208 -17.15 -5.39 18.46
C PHE A 208 -16.97 -6.66 19.24
N ASP A 209 -17.96 -6.96 20.09
CA ASP A 209 -17.94 -8.17 20.87
C ASP A 209 -17.85 -9.35 19.89
N ASP A 210 -16.62 -9.85 19.71
CA ASP A 210 -16.33 -10.98 18.83
C ASP A 210 -17.24 -12.18 19.14
N ASN A 211 -17.72 -12.27 20.39
CA ASN A 211 -18.66 -13.28 20.82
C ASN A 211 -20.07 -12.98 20.31
N LEU A 212 -20.47 -11.70 20.29
CA LEU A 212 -21.75 -11.28 19.71
C LEU A 212 -21.76 -11.53 18.19
N ILE A 213 -20.69 -11.18 17.51
CA ILE A 213 -20.55 -11.42 16.05
C ILE A 213 -20.62 -12.92 15.75
N LYS A 214 -19.89 -13.75 16.49
CA LYS A 214 -19.94 -15.23 16.33
C LYS A 214 -21.33 -15.77 16.62
N LYS A 215 -22.02 -15.25 17.62
CA LYS A 215 -23.39 -15.63 17.94
C LYS A 215 -24.37 -15.29 16.80
N LEU A 216 -24.29 -14.06 16.28
CA LEU A 216 -25.12 -13.63 15.14
C LEU A 216 -24.84 -14.45 13.87
N ILE A 217 -23.57 -14.78 13.59
CA ILE A 217 -23.21 -15.65 12.47
C ILE A 217 -23.83 -17.03 12.63
N ASN A 218 -23.79 -17.61 13.84
CA ASN A 218 -24.36 -18.93 14.10
C ASN A 218 -25.89 -18.90 13.97
N GLU A 219 -26.56 -17.90 14.57
CA GLU A 219 -28.02 -17.72 14.46
C GLU A 219 -28.47 -17.57 12.99
N ARG A 220 -27.73 -16.80 12.20
CA ARG A 220 -27.98 -16.67 10.75
C ARG A 220 -27.83 -18.00 10.02
N ASN A 221 -26.80 -18.76 10.33
CA ASN A 221 -26.54 -20.06 9.70
C ASN A 221 -27.65 -21.08 10.08
N GLU A 222 -28.15 -21.06 11.31
CA GLU A 222 -29.26 -21.89 11.74
C GLU A 222 -30.58 -21.49 11.06
N ALA A 223 -30.86 -20.19 10.98
CA ALA A 223 -32.03 -19.67 10.25
C ALA A 223 -32.01 -20.13 8.77
N ARG A 224 -30.85 -20.11 8.13
CA ARG A 224 -30.69 -20.62 6.75
C ARG A 224 -30.89 -22.13 6.63
N LYS A 225 -30.41 -22.93 7.60
CA LYS A 225 -30.65 -24.39 7.63
C LYS A 225 -32.13 -24.70 7.77
N LEU A 226 -32.86 -23.92 8.56
CA LEU A 226 -34.31 -24.03 8.76
C LEU A 226 -35.14 -23.39 7.61
N LYS A 227 -34.48 -22.91 6.54
CA LYS A 227 -35.07 -22.21 5.38
C LYS A 227 -35.85 -20.92 5.76
N ASN A 228 -35.58 -20.35 6.95
CA ASN A 228 -36.13 -19.07 7.37
C ASN A 228 -35.25 -17.94 6.84
N PHE A 229 -35.45 -17.57 5.58
CA PHE A 229 -34.62 -16.59 4.89
C PHE A 229 -34.88 -15.16 5.37
N GLU A 230 -36.11 -14.84 5.80
CA GLU A 230 -36.45 -13.51 6.36
C GLU A 230 -35.60 -13.20 7.59
N LYS A 231 -35.57 -14.12 8.56
CA LYS A 231 -34.75 -13.99 9.75
C LYS A 231 -33.25 -13.95 9.46
N ALA A 232 -32.79 -14.68 8.45
CA ALA A 232 -31.39 -14.68 8.05
C ALA A 232 -30.96 -13.35 7.40
N ASP A 233 -31.87 -12.66 6.74
CA ASP A 233 -31.63 -11.35 6.13
C ASP A 233 -31.75 -10.20 7.13
N GLU A 234 -32.65 -10.29 8.12
CA GLU A 234 -32.68 -9.37 9.27
C GLU A 234 -31.35 -9.36 10.05
N ILE A 235 -30.76 -10.53 10.30
CA ILE A 235 -29.46 -10.63 11.00
C ILE A 235 -28.32 -10.07 10.14
N ARG A 236 -28.50 -9.90 8.85
CA ARG A 236 -27.50 -9.37 7.93
C ARG A 236 -27.49 -7.84 7.88
N GLN A 237 -28.59 -7.17 8.18
CA GLN A 237 -28.69 -5.70 8.24
C GLN A 237 -28.09 -5.17 9.52
#